data_fd95d1bda31f73ce86b4dce2db1fed38
#
_entry.id   fd95d1bda31f73ce86b4dce2db1fed38
#
_cell.length_a   1.000
_cell.length_b   1.000
_cell.length_c   1.000
_cell.angle_alpha   90.00
_cell.angle_beta   90.00
_cell.angle_gamma   90.00
#
_symmetry.space_group_name_H-M   'P 1'
#
loop_
_entity.id
_entity.type
_entity.pdbx_description
1 polymer ?
#
loop_
_entity_poly.entity_id
_entity_poly.type
_entity_poly.pdbx_seq_one_letter_code
_entity_poly.pdbx_strand_id
1 'polypeptide(L)'
;MVAGLRADLATAPHGGGVLVIDDSGDRKDGTKTAHVGHQWLGRYGKTDNGVVTVTTLWADERIYYPLHAVPYTPARHFAKGKNDPAFRTKLQIGVGLAAQARAAGFAFRAVAADSAYGDQDGFRGELSEAGLPFVMALKPRRGTWAYGADAYTPVDAARALAWHGPADPGDWCPVTRTFRDGHTEPWFAADATLGWWGPDGFTRLVVATADPGTLPDKATWYLATNLPCPGGPREAAGAHPAAGLAEIVRIYGIRHWIEQSYKQVKDQLGWADFQVRSDTAIRRHQALVNCAFCFCWDAWFHDHPAQHQTAEPRTAPGRGERGAARRLTAAGAVLAAGPTRDTRLAFPLDRAATLVAGMVGQAPAPAAASPDELGCGRPRPAPLHPELTNYR
;
A
#
# COMPACT_ATOMS: atom_id res chain seq x y z
N MET A 1 5.10 -6.17 20.87
CA MET A 1 5.17 -6.67 19.50
C MET A 1 5.80 -5.66 18.54
N VAL A 2 5.27 -4.44 18.34
CA VAL A 2 5.92 -3.38 17.53
C VAL A 2 7.36 -3.12 17.99
N ALA A 3 7.64 -3.14 19.30
CA ALA A 3 9.00 -3.05 19.84
C ALA A 3 9.88 -4.24 19.44
N GLY A 4 9.33 -5.45 19.35
CA GLY A 4 10.04 -6.64 18.89
C GLY A 4 10.45 -6.54 17.42
N LEU A 5 9.52 -6.16 16.54
CA LEU A 5 9.82 -5.95 15.11
C LEU A 5 10.92 -4.89 14.87
N ARG A 6 10.99 -3.87 15.74
CA ARG A 6 12.03 -2.83 15.66
C ARG A 6 13.39 -3.30 16.19
N ALA A 7 13.41 -4.24 17.10
CA ALA A 7 14.63 -4.75 17.71
C ALA A 7 15.28 -5.87 16.90
N ASP A 8 14.52 -6.56 16.07
CA ASP A 8 14.99 -7.65 15.23
C ASP A 8 15.58 -7.12 13.93
N LEU A 9 16.84 -7.44 13.63
CA LEU A 9 17.55 -6.96 12.43
C LEU A 9 16.85 -7.34 11.13
N ALA A 10 16.14 -8.48 11.09
CA ALA A 10 15.47 -8.95 9.88
C ALA A 10 14.18 -8.16 9.58
N THR A 11 13.54 -7.61 10.61
CA THR A 11 12.26 -6.89 10.51
C THR A 11 12.35 -5.41 10.84
N ALA A 12 13.54 -4.94 11.29
CA ALA A 12 13.72 -3.55 11.69
C ALA A 12 13.42 -2.57 10.54
N PRO A 13 12.60 -1.54 10.78
CA PRO A 13 12.34 -0.53 9.77
C PRO A 13 13.60 0.30 9.51
N HIS A 14 13.89 0.52 8.23
CA HIS A 14 15.07 1.26 7.79
C HIS A 14 14.71 2.37 6.80
N GLY A 15 15.63 3.30 6.57
CA GLY A 15 15.43 4.47 5.72
C GLY A 15 15.22 4.19 4.23
N GLY A 16 15.39 2.94 3.78
CA GLY A 16 15.06 2.50 2.42
C GLY A 16 13.65 1.94 2.27
N GLY A 17 12.96 1.63 3.39
CA GLY A 17 11.58 1.13 3.38
C GLY A 17 10.54 2.18 3.00
N VAL A 18 9.32 1.77 2.82
CA VAL A 18 8.20 2.62 2.40
C VAL A 18 7.04 2.46 3.39
N LEU A 19 6.45 3.59 3.77
CA LEU A 19 5.20 3.58 4.52
C LEU A 19 4.03 3.70 3.53
N VAL A 20 3.28 2.63 3.36
CA VAL A 20 2.14 2.60 2.44
C VAL A 20 0.86 2.95 3.19
N ILE A 21 0.03 3.82 2.61
CA ILE A 21 -1.30 4.19 3.12
C ILE A 21 -2.35 3.73 2.12
N ASP A 22 -3.42 3.12 2.65
CA ASP A 22 -4.60 2.76 1.86
C ASP A 22 -5.81 2.57 2.79
N ASP A 23 -6.99 2.34 2.23
CA ASP A 23 -8.17 1.97 3.00
C ASP A 23 -8.83 0.69 2.50
N SER A 24 -9.44 -0.04 3.42
CA SER A 24 -10.15 -1.27 3.09
C SER A 24 -11.52 -1.31 3.72
N GLY A 25 -12.53 -1.67 2.92
CA GLY A 25 -13.92 -1.73 3.34
C GLY A 25 -14.40 -3.16 3.62
N ASP A 26 -15.18 -3.31 4.71
CA ASP A 26 -15.83 -4.55 5.09
C ASP A 26 -17.34 -4.33 5.15
N ARG A 27 -18.09 -5.12 4.37
CA ARG A 27 -19.56 -5.04 4.34
C ARG A 27 -20.16 -5.39 5.70
N LYS A 28 -21.21 -4.68 6.10
CA LYS A 28 -21.99 -4.93 7.30
C LYS A 28 -23.48 -4.78 6.98
N ASP A 29 -24.27 -5.76 7.41
CA ASP A 29 -25.69 -5.76 7.12
C ASP A 29 -26.52 -4.85 8.05
N GLY A 30 -26.01 -4.56 9.24
CA GLY A 30 -26.69 -3.74 10.23
C GLY A 30 -26.33 -2.25 10.18
N THR A 31 -27.16 -1.42 10.79
CA THR A 31 -26.97 0.04 10.92
C THR A 31 -26.47 0.49 12.29
N LYS A 32 -26.39 -0.43 13.26
CA LYS A 32 -26.06 -0.17 14.67
C LYS A 32 -24.56 -0.34 14.98
N THR A 33 -23.78 -0.84 14.03
CA THR A 33 -22.33 -1.02 14.22
C THR A 33 -21.64 0.34 14.20
N ALA A 34 -20.69 0.55 15.11
CA ALA A 34 -19.85 1.75 15.11
C ALA A 34 -19.15 1.88 13.73
N HIS A 35 -18.98 3.13 13.27
CA HIS A 35 -18.34 3.49 12.00
C HIS A 35 -19.07 3.03 10.73
N VAL A 36 -20.19 2.30 10.84
CA VAL A 36 -20.91 1.82 9.67
C VAL A 36 -21.47 2.99 8.86
N GLY A 37 -21.40 2.87 7.55
CA GLY A 37 -21.93 3.87 6.62
C GLY A 37 -22.12 3.32 5.22
N HIS A 38 -22.90 4.03 4.41
CA HIS A 38 -22.98 3.80 2.99
C HIS A 38 -21.71 4.38 2.36
N GLN A 39 -20.78 3.52 1.98
CA GLN A 39 -19.41 3.89 1.59
C GLN A 39 -18.96 3.04 0.40
N TRP A 40 -17.99 3.55 -0.35
CA TRP A 40 -17.33 2.75 -1.39
C TRP A 40 -16.56 1.59 -0.75
N LEU A 41 -16.86 0.38 -1.19
CA LEU A 41 -16.21 -0.84 -0.75
C LEU A 41 -15.43 -1.42 -1.93
N GLY A 42 -14.12 -1.16 -1.99
CA GLY A 42 -13.27 -1.53 -3.12
C GLY A 42 -13.32 -3.01 -3.49
N ARG A 43 -13.39 -3.92 -2.50
CA ARG A 43 -13.53 -5.37 -2.73
C ARG A 43 -14.78 -5.73 -3.55
N TYR A 44 -15.85 -4.94 -3.44
CA TYR A 44 -17.12 -5.19 -4.12
C TYR A 44 -17.34 -4.28 -5.34
N GLY A 45 -16.44 -3.33 -5.59
CA GLY A 45 -16.53 -2.39 -6.69
C GLY A 45 -17.79 -1.51 -6.68
N LYS A 46 -18.41 -1.30 -5.52
CA LYS A 46 -19.63 -0.52 -5.36
C LYS A 46 -19.72 0.18 -4.01
N THR A 47 -20.61 1.16 -3.94
CA THR A 47 -21.03 1.75 -2.67
C THR A 47 -22.02 0.83 -1.98
N ASP A 48 -21.78 0.48 -0.73
CA ASP A 48 -22.64 -0.38 0.08
C ASP A 48 -22.50 -0.03 1.56
N ASN A 49 -23.32 -0.64 2.41
CA ASN A 49 -23.25 -0.48 3.84
C ASN A 49 -22.05 -1.24 4.40
N GLY A 50 -21.16 -0.53 5.08
CA GLY A 50 -19.93 -1.14 5.60
C GLY A 50 -19.11 -0.25 6.51
N VAL A 51 -18.04 -0.79 7.03
CA VAL A 51 -17.00 -0.10 7.79
C VAL A 51 -15.76 -0.01 6.93
N VAL A 52 -15.24 1.19 6.71
CA VAL A 52 -13.98 1.41 6.01
C VAL A 52 -12.90 1.75 7.01
N THR A 53 -11.77 1.10 6.91
CA THR A 53 -10.63 1.28 7.81
C THR A 53 -9.43 1.81 7.02
N VAL A 54 -8.89 2.94 7.46
CA VAL A 54 -7.62 3.47 6.96
C VAL A 54 -6.48 2.74 7.65
N THR A 55 -5.53 2.27 6.86
CA THR A 55 -4.40 1.47 7.37
C THR A 55 -3.08 2.03 6.89
N THR A 56 -2.03 1.74 7.64
CA THR A 56 -0.66 1.90 7.18
C THR A 56 0.09 0.59 7.29
N LEU A 57 0.99 0.39 6.34
CA LEU A 57 1.85 -0.77 6.24
C LEU A 57 3.29 -0.29 6.00
N TRP A 58 4.25 -0.83 6.75
CA TRP A 58 5.66 -0.68 6.41
C TRP A 58 6.08 -1.83 5.48
N ALA A 59 6.82 -1.51 4.43
CA ALA A 59 7.28 -2.50 3.47
C ALA A 59 8.64 -2.13 2.85
N ASP A 60 9.39 -3.15 2.48
CA ASP A 60 10.52 -3.09 1.56
C ASP A 60 10.35 -4.15 0.46
N GLU A 61 11.40 -4.52 -0.24
CA GLU A 61 11.36 -5.57 -1.27
C GLU A 61 11.19 -6.98 -0.71
N ARG A 62 11.46 -7.19 0.57
CA ARG A 62 11.53 -8.51 1.21
C ARG A 62 10.36 -8.78 2.14
N ILE A 63 10.03 -7.80 2.96
CA ILE A 63 9.04 -7.94 4.04
C ILE A 63 8.05 -6.78 4.03
N TYR A 64 6.91 -7.05 4.62
CA TYR A 64 5.88 -6.04 4.85
C TYR A 64 5.04 -6.43 6.06
N TYR A 65 4.61 -5.46 6.83
CA TYR A 65 3.75 -5.68 7.99
C TYR A 65 2.88 -4.47 8.29
N PRO A 66 1.61 -4.70 8.73
CA PRO A 66 0.71 -3.62 9.09
C PRO A 66 1.16 -2.93 10.38
N LEU A 67 1.07 -1.58 10.39
CA LEU A 67 1.36 -0.77 11.57
C LEU A 67 0.09 -0.29 12.24
N HIS A 68 -0.84 0.27 11.47
CA HIS A 68 -2.03 0.90 12.00
C HIS A 68 -3.28 0.44 11.26
N ALA A 69 -4.40 0.46 12.00
CA ALA A 69 -5.73 0.27 11.47
C ALA A 69 -6.69 1.18 12.24
N VAL A 70 -7.28 2.16 11.55
CA VAL A 70 -8.21 3.13 12.17
C VAL A 70 -9.49 3.18 11.36
N PRO A 71 -10.63 2.73 11.93
CA PRO A 71 -11.93 2.84 11.29
C PRO A 71 -12.29 4.31 11.03
N TYR A 72 -12.69 4.59 9.79
CA TYR A 72 -13.26 5.89 9.43
C TYR A 72 -14.69 5.99 9.95
N THR A 73 -14.97 7.05 10.70
CA THR A 73 -16.30 7.34 11.21
C THR A 73 -17.00 8.35 10.30
N PRO A 74 -18.07 7.96 9.58
CA PRO A 74 -18.84 8.90 8.76
C PRO A 74 -19.40 10.08 9.55
N ALA A 75 -19.50 11.26 8.93
CA ALA A 75 -19.92 12.50 9.56
C ALA A 75 -21.28 12.40 10.30
N ARG A 76 -22.19 11.54 9.82
CA ARG A 76 -23.51 11.32 10.45
C ARG A 76 -23.46 10.78 11.87
N HIS A 77 -22.32 10.21 12.30
CA HIS A 77 -22.13 9.71 13.67
C HIS A 77 -21.71 10.81 14.66
N PHE A 78 -21.48 12.02 14.19
CA PHE A 78 -21.07 13.16 15.00
C PHE A 78 -22.22 14.15 15.15
N ALA A 79 -22.34 14.75 16.34
CA ALA A 79 -23.42 15.70 16.64
C ALA A 79 -23.42 16.92 15.70
N LYS A 80 -22.23 17.40 15.31
CA LYS A 80 -22.05 18.54 14.38
C LYS A 80 -21.69 18.12 12.95
N GLY A 81 -21.83 16.83 12.61
CA GLY A 81 -21.49 16.32 11.29
C GLY A 81 -20.03 16.56 10.94
N LYS A 82 -19.78 17.09 9.74
CA LYS A 82 -18.40 17.41 9.28
C LYS A 82 -17.75 18.56 10.06
N ASN A 83 -18.55 19.40 10.74
CA ASN A 83 -18.06 20.51 11.54
C ASN A 83 -17.76 20.10 13.01
N ASP A 84 -17.92 18.83 13.33
CA ASP A 84 -17.57 18.33 14.66
C ASP A 84 -16.04 18.29 14.81
N PRO A 85 -15.48 18.82 15.92
CA PRO A 85 -14.03 18.88 16.13
C PRO A 85 -13.37 17.49 16.19
N ALA A 86 -14.14 16.45 16.47
CA ALA A 86 -13.65 15.06 16.47
C ALA A 86 -13.72 14.39 15.09
N PHE A 87 -14.45 14.98 14.13
CA PHE A 87 -14.53 14.42 12.77
C PHE A 87 -13.17 14.50 12.07
N ARG A 88 -12.80 13.43 11.42
CA ARG A 88 -11.59 13.36 10.57
C ARG A 88 -11.96 12.67 9.26
N THR A 89 -11.49 13.23 8.15
CA THR A 89 -11.56 12.57 6.85
C THR A 89 -10.59 11.40 6.80
N LYS A 90 -10.75 10.48 5.84
CA LYS A 90 -9.78 9.38 5.61
C LYS A 90 -8.37 9.93 5.35
N LEU A 91 -8.27 11.05 4.63
CA LEU A 91 -7.01 11.72 4.33
C LEU A 91 -6.31 12.19 5.60
N GLN A 92 -7.03 12.92 6.46
CA GLN A 92 -6.51 13.38 7.75
C GLN A 92 -6.11 12.24 8.68
N ILE A 93 -6.87 11.12 8.66
CA ILE A 93 -6.47 9.91 9.38
C ILE A 93 -5.14 9.40 8.81
N GLY A 94 -5.01 9.30 7.48
CA GLY A 94 -3.78 8.82 6.82
C GLY A 94 -2.54 9.65 7.16
N VAL A 95 -2.64 10.98 7.10
CA VAL A 95 -1.54 11.89 7.51
C VAL A 95 -1.17 11.67 8.98
N GLY A 96 -2.18 11.62 9.86
CA GLY A 96 -1.97 11.40 11.30
C GLY A 96 -1.26 10.07 11.58
N LEU A 97 -1.61 9.00 10.87
CA LEU A 97 -0.98 7.69 11.01
C LEU A 97 0.48 7.69 10.50
N ALA A 98 0.77 8.40 9.41
CA ALA A 98 2.13 8.54 8.91
C ALA A 98 3.01 9.33 9.91
N ALA A 99 2.48 10.40 10.47
CA ALA A 99 3.17 11.17 11.51
C ALA A 99 3.42 10.32 12.78
N GLN A 100 2.43 9.52 13.20
CA GLN A 100 2.56 8.59 14.33
C GLN A 100 3.63 7.52 14.07
N ALA A 101 3.69 6.94 12.87
CA ALA A 101 4.73 5.98 12.51
C ALA A 101 6.13 6.59 12.68
N ARG A 102 6.33 7.81 12.15
CA ARG A 102 7.61 8.53 12.28
C ARG A 102 7.93 8.84 13.74
N ALA A 103 6.97 9.36 14.49
CA ALA A 103 7.14 9.68 15.92
C ALA A 103 7.46 8.42 16.75
N ALA A 104 6.91 7.26 16.38
CA ALA A 104 7.23 5.97 16.98
C ALA A 104 8.60 5.42 16.56
N GLY A 105 9.36 6.14 15.72
CA GLY A 105 10.70 5.77 15.28
C GLY A 105 10.73 4.73 14.16
N PHE A 106 9.64 4.60 13.39
CA PHE A 106 9.68 3.83 12.15
C PHE A 106 10.37 4.66 11.07
N ALA A 107 11.55 4.19 10.65
CA ALA A 107 12.26 4.78 9.53
C ALA A 107 11.62 4.35 8.21
N PHE A 108 11.44 5.28 7.29
CA PHE A 108 10.98 5.04 5.93
C PHE A 108 11.46 6.15 4.99
N ARG A 109 11.65 5.81 3.73
CA ARG A 109 12.11 6.74 2.69
C ARG A 109 11.02 7.70 2.23
N ALA A 110 9.81 7.20 2.07
CA ALA A 110 8.66 7.99 1.68
C ALA A 110 7.34 7.31 2.07
N VAL A 111 6.28 8.10 2.10
CA VAL A 111 4.89 7.64 2.13
C VAL A 111 4.44 7.35 0.71
N ALA A 112 3.85 6.19 0.45
CA ALA A 112 3.25 5.84 -0.84
C ALA A 112 1.75 5.61 -0.69
N ALA A 113 0.97 6.08 -1.66
CA ALA A 113 -0.47 5.85 -1.74
C ALA A 113 -0.94 5.85 -3.21
N ASP A 114 -2.13 5.33 -3.44
CA ASP A 114 -2.76 5.30 -4.76
C ASP A 114 -3.36 6.66 -5.17
N SER A 115 -4.01 6.69 -6.33
CA SER A 115 -4.62 7.90 -6.85
C SER A 115 -5.86 8.38 -6.09
N ALA A 116 -6.49 7.55 -5.25
CA ALA A 116 -7.56 8.00 -4.40
C ALA A 116 -7.06 9.02 -3.35
N TYR A 117 -5.84 8.82 -2.88
CA TYR A 117 -5.13 9.73 -2.00
C TYR A 117 -4.30 10.76 -2.78
N GLY A 118 -3.57 10.31 -3.80
CA GLY A 118 -2.62 11.13 -4.53
C GLY A 118 -3.26 12.28 -5.33
N ASP A 119 -4.50 12.15 -5.80
CA ASP A 119 -5.21 13.22 -6.48
C ASP A 119 -5.65 14.38 -5.55
N GLN A 120 -5.57 14.18 -4.24
CA GLN A 120 -6.03 15.16 -3.26
C GLN A 120 -4.90 16.15 -2.90
N ASP A 121 -5.01 17.38 -3.38
CA ASP A 121 -3.99 18.42 -3.14
C ASP A 121 -3.78 18.68 -1.63
N GLY A 122 -4.87 18.73 -0.87
CA GLY A 122 -4.82 18.91 0.58
C GLY A 122 -4.04 17.80 1.27
N PHE A 123 -4.18 16.55 0.84
CA PHE A 123 -3.44 15.43 1.42
C PHE A 123 -1.92 15.54 1.22
N ARG A 124 -1.50 15.87 0.00
CA ARG A 124 -0.09 16.10 -0.29
C ARG A 124 0.47 17.31 0.44
N GLY A 125 -0.34 18.38 0.55
CA GLY A 125 -0.01 19.58 1.32
C GLY A 125 0.21 19.25 2.80
N GLU A 126 -0.75 18.58 3.46
CA GLU A 126 -0.64 18.17 4.86
C GLU A 126 0.57 17.26 5.12
N LEU A 127 0.91 16.34 4.21
CA LEU A 127 2.14 15.54 4.33
C LEU A 127 3.40 16.39 4.24
N SER A 128 3.43 17.34 3.30
CA SER A 128 4.56 18.26 3.16
C SER A 128 4.73 19.15 4.38
N GLU A 129 3.64 19.70 4.95
CA GLU A 129 3.62 20.49 6.19
C GLU A 129 4.10 19.67 7.39
N ALA A 130 3.75 18.37 7.43
CA ALA A 130 4.25 17.44 8.43
C ALA A 130 5.73 17.01 8.20
N GLY A 131 6.40 17.54 7.18
CA GLY A 131 7.78 17.18 6.82
C GLY A 131 7.92 15.73 6.35
N LEU A 132 6.86 15.16 5.76
CA LEU A 132 6.83 13.77 5.30
C LEU A 132 7.08 13.71 3.79
N PRO A 133 8.12 12.97 3.33
CA PRO A 133 8.34 12.72 1.92
C PRO A 133 7.28 11.76 1.37
N PHE A 134 6.89 11.94 0.12
CA PHE A 134 5.87 11.08 -0.49
C PHE A 134 6.14 10.76 -1.96
N VAL A 135 5.58 9.63 -2.43
CA VAL A 135 5.44 9.23 -3.83
C VAL A 135 4.04 8.66 -4.01
N MET A 136 3.19 9.32 -4.80
CA MET A 136 1.77 8.98 -4.93
C MET A 136 1.32 8.94 -6.37
N ALA A 137 0.47 7.97 -6.72
CA ALA A 137 -0.13 7.95 -8.03
C ALA A 137 -1.15 9.07 -8.21
N LEU A 138 -1.28 9.49 -9.46
CA LEU A 138 -2.31 10.39 -9.95
C LEU A 138 -3.14 9.67 -11.01
N LYS A 139 -4.38 10.07 -11.18
CA LYS A 139 -5.16 9.66 -12.35
C LYS A 139 -4.59 10.31 -13.61
N PRO A 140 -4.53 9.59 -14.72
CA PRO A 140 -3.93 10.09 -15.96
C PRO A 140 -4.60 11.38 -16.49
N ARG A 141 -5.90 11.53 -16.27
CA ARG A 141 -6.70 12.66 -16.72
C ARG A 141 -7.13 13.61 -15.60
N ARG A 142 -6.39 13.62 -14.49
CA ARG A 142 -6.61 14.60 -13.44
C ARG A 142 -6.32 16.00 -13.98
N GLY A 143 -7.33 16.88 -13.97
CA GLY A 143 -7.15 18.27 -14.36
C GLY A 143 -6.24 19.01 -13.37
N THR A 144 -5.37 19.86 -13.88
CA THR A 144 -4.48 20.72 -13.10
C THR A 144 -4.55 22.13 -13.66
N TRP A 145 -4.51 23.15 -12.79
CA TRP A 145 -4.41 24.54 -13.22
C TRP A 145 -3.02 24.77 -13.81
N ALA A 146 -2.95 24.90 -15.13
CA ALA A 146 -1.72 25.14 -15.86
C ALA A 146 -1.87 26.43 -16.68
N TYR A 147 -1.52 27.57 -16.09
CA TYR A 147 -1.53 28.83 -16.81
C TYR A 147 -0.40 28.84 -17.86
N GLY A 148 -0.79 28.94 -19.13
CA GLY A 148 0.16 29.08 -20.24
C GLY A 148 0.98 27.81 -20.53
N ALA A 149 0.60 26.64 -20.02
CA ALA A 149 1.26 25.39 -20.34
C ALA A 149 0.47 24.60 -21.40
N ASP A 150 1.18 23.85 -22.23
CA ASP A 150 0.57 23.00 -23.26
C ASP A 150 -0.07 21.73 -22.72
N ALA A 151 0.22 21.36 -21.47
CA ALA A 151 -0.31 20.19 -20.81
C ALA A 151 -1.27 20.55 -19.67
N TYR A 152 -2.44 19.93 -19.65
CA TYR A 152 -3.48 20.13 -18.64
C TYR A 152 -3.69 18.92 -17.73
N THR A 153 -3.19 17.76 -18.12
CA THR A 153 -3.30 16.51 -17.39
C THR A 153 -1.97 15.77 -17.35
N PRO A 154 -1.79 14.84 -16.39
CA PRO A 154 -0.57 14.04 -16.35
C PRO A 154 -0.27 13.28 -17.66
N VAL A 155 -1.31 12.79 -18.35
CA VAL A 155 -1.12 12.11 -19.64
C VAL A 155 -0.69 13.07 -20.75
N ASP A 156 -1.16 14.32 -20.72
CA ASP A 156 -0.72 15.33 -21.70
C ASP A 156 0.75 15.69 -21.47
N ALA A 157 1.14 15.86 -20.20
CA ALA A 157 2.54 16.09 -19.83
C ALA A 157 3.46 14.95 -20.28
N ALA A 158 2.99 13.69 -20.14
CA ALA A 158 3.75 12.53 -20.60
C ALA A 158 3.89 12.49 -22.14
N ARG A 159 2.83 12.86 -22.87
CA ARG A 159 2.85 12.93 -24.34
C ARG A 159 3.71 14.05 -24.91
N ALA A 160 3.99 15.07 -24.12
CA ALA A 160 4.87 16.17 -24.50
C ALA A 160 6.37 15.78 -24.44
N LEU A 161 6.72 14.66 -23.80
CA LEU A 161 8.07 14.16 -23.70
C LEU A 161 8.52 13.52 -25.02
N ALA A 162 9.73 13.84 -25.49
CA ALA A 162 10.31 13.27 -26.70
C ALA A 162 10.56 11.76 -26.51
N TRP A 163 10.10 10.96 -27.48
CA TRP A 163 10.37 9.54 -27.57
C TRP A 163 10.67 9.16 -29.02
N HIS A 164 11.85 8.64 -29.29
CA HIS A 164 12.28 8.22 -30.61
C HIS A 164 12.42 6.69 -30.75
N GLY A 165 12.32 5.98 -29.65
CA GLY A 165 12.42 4.52 -29.56
C GLY A 165 13.45 4.05 -28.53
N PRO A 166 13.55 2.72 -28.30
CA PRO A 166 14.43 2.18 -27.25
C PRO A 166 15.93 2.47 -27.47
N ALA A 167 16.36 2.69 -28.71
CA ALA A 167 17.76 3.01 -29.03
C ALA A 167 18.11 4.49 -28.81
N ASP A 168 17.10 5.35 -28.89
CA ASP A 168 17.20 6.80 -28.62
C ASP A 168 15.95 7.21 -27.80
N PRO A 169 15.99 7.06 -26.49
CA PRO A 169 14.79 7.26 -25.67
C PRO A 169 14.38 8.72 -25.46
N GLY A 170 15.10 9.68 -26.02
CA GLY A 170 14.78 11.10 -25.88
C GLY A 170 14.82 11.55 -24.41
N ASP A 171 13.69 12.03 -23.90
CA ASP A 171 13.58 12.50 -22.50
C ASP A 171 13.44 11.35 -21.47
N TRP A 172 13.29 10.11 -21.93
CA TRP A 172 13.04 8.98 -21.08
C TRP A 172 14.33 8.27 -20.69
N CYS A 173 14.41 7.89 -19.42
CA CYS A 173 15.51 7.09 -18.88
C CYS A 173 15.07 5.63 -18.71
N PRO A 174 15.85 4.64 -19.16
CA PRO A 174 15.57 3.25 -18.89
C PRO A 174 15.69 2.98 -17.38
N VAL A 175 14.71 2.30 -16.83
CA VAL A 175 14.66 1.87 -15.42
C VAL A 175 14.23 0.40 -15.35
N THR A 176 14.56 -0.27 -14.27
CA THR A 176 14.10 -1.63 -14.01
C THR A 176 12.98 -1.59 -13.01
N ARG A 177 11.82 -2.14 -13.39
CA ARG A 177 10.73 -2.42 -12.45
C ARG A 177 10.86 -3.82 -11.92
N THR A 178 10.89 -3.95 -10.59
CA THR A 178 10.85 -5.25 -9.91
C THR A 178 9.42 -5.53 -9.45
N PHE A 179 8.93 -6.73 -9.72
CA PHE A 179 7.61 -7.21 -9.31
C PHE A 179 7.73 -8.02 -8.03
N ARG A 180 6.58 -8.25 -7.37
CA ARG A 180 6.52 -8.95 -6.07
C ARG A 180 7.09 -10.37 -6.08
N ASP A 181 7.07 -11.04 -7.21
CA ASP A 181 7.61 -12.40 -7.41
C ASP A 181 9.11 -12.41 -7.74
N GLY A 182 9.72 -11.21 -7.72
CA GLY A 182 11.14 -11.01 -7.97
C GLY A 182 11.51 -10.91 -9.46
N HIS A 183 10.58 -11.13 -10.39
CA HIS A 183 10.90 -10.89 -11.79
C HIS A 183 11.03 -9.40 -12.07
N THR A 184 11.79 -9.05 -13.09
CA THR A 184 12.04 -7.67 -13.47
C THR A 184 11.64 -7.44 -14.92
N GLU A 185 11.15 -6.23 -15.18
CA GLU A 185 10.85 -5.76 -16.54
C GLU A 185 11.61 -4.46 -16.83
N PRO A 186 12.07 -4.26 -18.07
CA PRO A 186 12.53 -2.95 -18.51
C PRO A 186 11.34 -2.01 -18.62
N TRP A 187 11.48 -0.86 -17.99
CA TRP A 187 10.55 0.26 -18.06
C TRP A 187 11.32 1.52 -18.41
N PHE A 188 10.59 2.60 -18.67
CA PHE A 188 11.12 3.93 -18.89
C PHE A 188 10.48 4.89 -17.90
N ALA A 189 11.25 5.85 -17.41
CA ALA A 189 10.74 6.89 -16.52
C ALA A 189 11.29 8.26 -16.94
N ALA A 190 10.50 9.30 -16.73
CA ALA A 190 10.89 10.66 -17.02
C ALA A 190 10.27 11.65 -16.01
N ASP A 191 10.94 12.77 -15.77
CA ASP A 191 10.33 13.93 -15.16
C ASP A 191 9.54 14.71 -16.21
N ALA A 192 8.25 14.93 -15.95
CA ALA A 192 7.36 15.68 -16.84
C ALA A 192 6.98 17.01 -16.19
N THR A 193 6.69 18.03 -17.02
CA THR A 193 6.23 19.34 -16.56
C THR A 193 4.72 19.46 -16.71
N LEU A 194 4.04 19.85 -15.64
CA LEU A 194 2.60 20.08 -15.61
C LEU A 194 2.29 21.32 -14.77
N GLY A 195 2.13 22.45 -15.42
CA GLY A 195 2.00 23.73 -14.74
C GLY A 195 3.19 24.05 -13.84
N TRP A 196 2.97 24.14 -12.54
CA TRP A 196 4.03 24.40 -11.55
C TRP A 196 4.76 23.13 -11.08
N TRP A 197 4.35 21.97 -11.56
CA TRP A 197 4.98 20.71 -11.24
C TRP A 197 6.07 20.37 -12.28
N GLY A 198 7.15 19.85 -11.79
CA GLY A 198 8.27 19.46 -12.63
C GLY A 198 9.53 19.23 -11.82
N PRO A 199 10.68 18.94 -12.46
CA PRO A 199 11.93 18.62 -11.78
C PRO A 199 12.42 19.75 -10.86
N ASP A 200 12.11 21.00 -11.20
CA ASP A 200 12.48 22.19 -10.43
C ASP A 200 11.39 22.66 -9.45
N GLY A 201 10.20 22.04 -9.52
CA GLY A 201 9.03 22.41 -8.73
C GLY A 201 9.03 21.83 -7.31
N PHE A 202 8.11 22.33 -6.46
CA PHE A 202 7.85 21.75 -5.13
C PHE A 202 7.25 20.36 -5.22
N THR A 203 6.52 20.10 -6.28
CA THR A 203 6.01 18.78 -6.62
C THR A 203 6.59 18.40 -7.97
N ARG A 204 7.24 17.26 -8.05
CA ARG A 204 7.65 16.63 -9.30
C ARG A 204 6.52 15.77 -9.82
N LEU A 205 6.36 15.74 -11.13
CA LEU A 205 5.58 14.73 -11.83
C LEU A 205 6.54 13.76 -12.50
N VAL A 206 6.61 12.55 -12.03
CA VAL A 206 7.38 11.47 -12.65
C VAL A 206 6.41 10.54 -13.37
N VAL A 207 6.68 10.29 -14.65
CA VAL A 207 5.95 9.30 -15.43
C VAL A 207 6.81 8.06 -15.55
N ALA A 208 6.24 6.88 -15.32
CA ALA A 208 6.93 5.61 -15.51
C ALA A 208 6.04 4.67 -16.31
N THR A 209 6.57 4.03 -17.34
CA THR A 209 5.79 3.19 -18.26
C THR A 209 6.62 2.07 -18.87
N ALA A 210 5.95 1.01 -19.29
CA ALA A 210 6.57 -0.05 -20.10
C ALA A 210 6.78 0.38 -21.55
N ASP A 211 5.99 1.35 -22.05
CA ASP A 211 6.08 1.83 -23.42
C ASP A 211 5.74 3.33 -23.50
N PRO A 212 6.74 4.21 -23.66
CA PRO A 212 6.52 5.65 -23.83
C PRO A 212 5.72 6.03 -25.08
N GLY A 213 5.78 5.23 -26.13
CA GLY A 213 5.08 5.53 -27.38
C GLY A 213 3.58 5.39 -27.29
N THR A 214 3.08 4.46 -26.47
CA THR A 214 1.64 4.17 -26.34
C THR A 214 1.03 4.52 -25.00
N LEU A 215 1.84 4.63 -23.94
CA LEU A 215 1.42 4.91 -22.56
C LEU A 215 0.26 3.98 -22.10
N PRO A 216 0.46 2.66 -22.09
CA PRO A 216 -0.61 1.69 -21.83
C PRO A 216 -1.17 1.85 -20.42
N ASP A 217 -2.51 1.95 -20.26
CA ASP A 217 -3.21 2.26 -19.01
C ASP A 217 -2.79 1.38 -17.81
N LYS A 218 -2.55 0.08 -18.06
CA LYS A 218 -2.18 -0.87 -17.00
C LYS A 218 -0.68 -0.91 -16.66
N ALA A 219 0.14 -0.29 -17.51
CA ALA A 219 1.59 -0.31 -17.39
C ALA A 219 2.18 1.11 -17.46
N THR A 220 1.41 2.12 -17.05
CA THR A 220 1.85 3.51 -16.94
C THR A 220 1.44 4.08 -15.59
N TRP A 221 2.40 4.69 -14.91
CA TRP A 221 2.20 5.39 -13.65
C TRP A 221 2.49 6.88 -13.83
N TYR A 222 1.63 7.70 -13.25
CA TYR A 222 1.80 9.15 -13.13
C TYR A 222 1.99 9.43 -11.64
N LEU A 223 3.18 9.86 -11.23
CA LEU A 223 3.58 9.90 -9.82
C LEU A 223 3.89 11.32 -9.40
N ALA A 224 3.18 11.81 -8.38
CA ALA A 224 3.53 13.07 -7.72
C ALA A 224 4.48 12.78 -6.54
N THR A 225 5.52 13.59 -6.40
CA THR A 225 6.46 13.48 -5.28
C THR A 225 7.01 14.86 -4.87
N ASN A 226 7.31 15.03 -3.56
CA ASN A 226 8.05 16.17 -3.03
C ASN A 226 9.56 15.88 -2.83
N LEU A 227 10.03 14.70 -3.27
CA LEU A 227 11.45 14.38 -3.27
C LEU A 227 12.17 15.17 -4.36
N PRO A 228 13.26 15.93 -4.06
CA PRO A 228 13.98 16.71 -5.04
C PRO A 228 14.58 15.87 -6.18
N CYS A 229 14.72 16.46 -7.35
CA CYS A 229 15.47 15.87 -8.45
C CYS A 229 16.98 15.93 -8.16
N PRO A 230 17.76 14.86 -8.36
CA PRO A 230 19.20 14.91 -8.24
C PRO A 230 19.80 15.94 -9.24
N GLY A 231 20.70 16.78 -8.75
CA GLY A 231 21.30 17.87 -9.55
C GLY A 231 20.36 19.06 -9.76
N GLY A 232 19.10 18.99 -9.34
CA GLY A 232 18.14 20.07 -9.47
C GLY A 232 18.33 21.18 -8.43
N PRO A 233 17.74 22.38 -8.68
CA PRO A 233 17.93 23.55 -7.82
C PRO A 233 17.43 23.34 -6.38
N ARG A 234 16.57 22.37 -6.18
CA ARG A 234 15.98 22.04 -4.86
C ARG A 234 16.74 20.98 -4.06
N GLU A 235 17.76 20.34 -4.65
CA GLU A 235 18.52 19.30 -3.93
C GLU A 235 19.20 19.88 -2.68
N ALA A 236 19.83 21.04 -2.79
CA ALA A 236 20.54 21.66 -1.68
C ALA A 236 19.60 22.31 -0.65
N ALA A 237 18.42 22.78 -1.06
CA ALA A 237 17.46 23.49 -0.23
C ALA A 237 16.28 22.61 0.23
N GLY A 238 16.19 21.39 -0.27
CA GLY A 238 15.09 20.49 0.01
C GLY A 238 15.15 19.91 1.43
N ALA A 239 13.98 19.72 2.06
CA ALA A 239 13.87 19.06 3.37
C ALA A 239 14.20 17.54 3.32
N HIS A 240 14.27 16.97 2.12
CA HIS A 240 14.47 15.54 1.90
C HIS A 240 15.64 15.28 0.97
N PRO A 241 16.38 14.19 1.12
CA PRO A 241 17.38 13.78 0.14
C PRO A 241 16.76 13.62 -1.23
N ALA A 242 17.51 13.99 -2.28
CA ALA A 242 17.08 13.82 -3.66
C ALA A 242 16.81 12.35 -4.01
N ALA A 243 15.92 12.11 -4.97
CA ALA A 243 15.55 10.78 -5.45
C ALA A 243 15.62 10.72 -6.97
N GLY A 244 16.37 9.77 -7.53
CA GLY A 244 16.41 9.47 -8.95
C GLY A 244 15.13 8.77 -9.44
N LEU A 245 14.94 8.74 -10.76
CA LEU A 245 13.75 8.12 -11.37
C LEU A 245 13.59 6.65 -10.99
N ALA A 246 14.66 5.87 -10.99
CA ALA A 246 14.63 4.46 -10.58
C ALA A 246 14.19 4.28 -9.12
N GLU A 247 14.61 5.17 -8.22
CA GLU A 247 14.18 5.15 -6.82
C GLU A 247 12.69 5.47 -6.67
N ILE A 248 12.18 6.47 -7.40
CA ILE A 248 10.75 6.82 -7.40
C ILE A 248 9.91 5.64 -7.89
N VAL A 249 10.32 4.99 -8.98
CA VAL A 249 9.65 3.79 -9.52
C VAL A 249 9.67 2.64 -8.51
N ARG A 250 10.81 2.42 -7.84
CA ARG A 250 10.95 1.42 -6.78
C ARG A 250 10.00 1.70 -5.61
N ILE A 251 9.98 2.92 -5.08
CA ILE A 251 9.14 3.30 -3.94
C ILE A 251 7.67 3.04 -4.25
N TYR A 252 7.20 3.48 -5.42
CA TYR A 252 5.81 3.23 -5.79
C TYR A 252 5.54 1.75 -6.08
N GLY A 253 6.49 1.05 -6.65
CA GLY A 253 6.42 -0.40 -6.91
C GLY A 253 6.16 -1.22 -5.63
N ILE A 254 6.72 -0.81 -4.49
CA ILE A 254 6.53 -1.47 -3.19
C ILE A 254 5.07 -1.32 -2.68
N ARG A 255 4.32 -0.33 -3.13
CA ARG A 255 2.92 -0.10 -2.69
C ARG A 255 2.02 -1.35 -2.83
N HIS A 256 2.26 -2.20 -3.82
CA HIS A 256 1.43 -3.39 -4.03
C HIS A 256 1.34 -4.31 -2.79
N TRP A 257 2.29 -4.25 -1.87
CA TRP A 257 2.29 -5.08 -0.66
C TRP A 257 1.09 -4.82 0.25
N ILE A 258 0.50 -3.61 0.22
CA ILE A 258 -0.70 -3.34 1.03
C ILE A 258 -1.91 -4.13 0.53
N GLU A 259 -2.06 -4.30 -0.79
CA GLU A 259 -3.12 -5.10 -1.39
C GLU A 259 -2.94 -6.58 -1.06
N GLN A 260 -1.70 -7.07 -1.08
CA GLN A 260 -1.37 -8.43 -0.68
C GLN A 260 -1.64 -8.64 0.83
N SER A 261 -1.29 -7.66 1.67
CA SER A 261 -1.58 -7.74 3.10
C SER A 261 -3.08 -7.81 3.38
N TYR A 262 -3.90 -7.01 2.67
CA TYR A 262 -5.36 -7.07 2.79
C TYR A 262 -5.91 -8.44 2.42
N LYS A 263 -5.41 -9.04 1.35
CA LYS A 263 -5.80 -10.39 0.96
C LYS A 263 -5.52 -11.37 2.10
N GLN A 264 -4.32 -11.34 2.66
CA GLN A 264 -3.91 -12.26 3.71
C GLN A 264 -4.66 -12.03 5.02
N VAL A 265 -4.79 -10.80 5.50
CA VAL A 265 -5.52 -10.53 6.75
C VAL A 265 -7.01 -10.89 6.65
N LYS A 266 -7.62 -10.73 5.45
CA LYS A 266 -9.04 -11.04 5.24
C LYS A 266 -9.29 -12.52 5.01
N ASP A 267 -8.45 -13.18 4.23
CA ASP A 267 -8.68 -14.58 3.83
C ASP A 267 -8.12 -15.58 4.86
N GLN A 268 -7.10 -15.21 5.65
CA GLN A 268 -6.40 -16.13 6.54
C GLN A 268 -6.50 -15.76 8.02
N LEU A 269 -6.60 -14.46 8.36
CA LEU A 269 -6.58 -14.00 9.75
C LEU A 269 -7.92 -13.45 10.24
N GLY A 270 -9.00 -13.60 9.46
CA GLY A 270 -10.35 -13.25 9.87
C GLY A 270 -10.62 -11.75 10.08
N TRP A 271 -9.88 -10.88 9.40
CA TRP A 271 -10.06 -9.42 9.52
C TRP A 271 -11.52 -8.97 9.32
N ALA A 272 -12.23 -9.54 8.34
CA ALA A 272 -13.60 -9.18 8.01
C ALA A 272 -14.67 -9.92 8.84
N ASP A 273 -14.28 -10.92 9.63
CA ASP A 273 -15.18 -11.88 10.27
C ASP A 273 -15.76 -11.38 11.61
N PHE A 274 -15.36 -10.18 12.04
CA PHE A 274 -15.84 -9.66 13.31
C PHE A 274 -17.36 -9.40 13.32
N GLN A 275 -18.02 -9.84 14.39
CA GLN A 275 -19.44 -9.61 14.66
C GLN A 275 -19.66 -8.54 15.75
N VAL A 276 -18.58 -8.02 16.31
CA VAL A 276 -18.63 -6.98 17.36
C VAL A 276 -19.13 -5.65 16.78
N ARG A 277 -19.81 -4.85 17.61
CA ARG A 277 -20.47 -3.62 17.17
C ARG A 277 -19.89 -2.33 17.77
N SER A 278 -19.18 -2.41 18.90
CA SER A 278 -18.62 -1.23 19.53
C SER A 278 -17.28 -0.82 18.92
N ASP A 279 -16.97 0.47 18.92
CA ASP A 279 -15.69 1.02 18.46
C ASP A 279 -14.50 0.31 19.11
N THR A 280 -14.51 0.18 20.44
CA THR A 280 -13.43 -0.47 21.18
C THR A 280 -13.22 -1.92 20.74
N ALA A 281 -14.29 -2.67 20.52
CA ALA A 281 -14.19 -4.08 20.14
C ALA A 281 -13.70 -4.24 18.70
N ILE A 282 -14.13 -3.38 17.78
CA ILE A 282 -13.66 -3.36 16.38
C ILE A 282 -12.14 -3.06 16.35
N ARG A 283 -11.70 -2.01 17.04
CA ARG A 283 -10.26 -1.65 17.10
C ARG A 283 -9.41 -2.75 17.73
N ARG A 284 -9.90 -3.40 18.80
CA ARG A 284 -9.21 -4.54 19.42
C ARG A 284 -9.08 -5.70 18.45
N HIS A 285 -10.15 -6.04 17.74
CA HIS A 285 -10.11 -7.10 16.72
C HIS A 285 -9.07 -6.81 15.66
N GLN A 286 -9.11 -5.61 15.05
CA GLN A 286 -8.15 -5.20 14.03
C GLN A 286 -6.71 -5.17 14.55
N ALA A 287 -6.49 -4.71 15.77
CA ALA A 287 -5.19 -4.74 16.41
C ALA A 287 -4.68 -6.17 16.62
N LEU A 288 -5.53 -7.10 17.04
CA LEU A 288 -5.16 -8.52 17.20
C LEU A 288 -4.79 -9.17 15.87
N VAL A 289 -5.52 -8.86 14.78
CA VAL A 289 -5.20 -9.35 13.44
C VAL A 289 -3.85 -8.82 12.96
N ASN A 290 -3.58 -7.52 13.13
CA ASN A 290 -2.26 -6.96 12.82
C ASN A 290 -1.16 -7.61 13.65
N CYS A 291 -1.46 -7.91 14.92
CA CYS A 291 -0.58 -8.61 15.81
C CYS A 291 -0.26 -10.04 15.33
N ALA A 292 -1.28 -10.78 14.93
CA ALA A 292 -1.11 -12.12 14.40
C ALA A 292 -0.27 -12.11 13.11
N PHE A 293 -0.49 -11.11 12.24
CA PHE A 293 0.31 -10.96 11.02
C PHE A 293 1.80 -10.77 11.35
N CYS A 294 2.10 -9.88 12.29
CA CYS A 294 3.50 -9.65 12.70
C CYS A 294 4.14 -10.88 13.35
N PHE A 295 3.34 -11.63 14.14
CA PHE A 295 3.79 -12.89 14.74
C PHE A 295 4.16 -13.94 13.69
N CYS A 296 3.47 -13.97 12.54
CA CYS A 296 3.83 -14.89 11.45
C CYS A 296 5.23 -14.62 10.89
N TRP A 297 5.67 -13.35 10.83
CA TRP A 297 7.04 -13.03 10.45
C TRP A 297 8.05 -13.47 11.50
N ASP A 298 7.76 -13.24 12.77
CA ASP A 298 8.61 -13.67 13.88
C ASP A 298 8.81 -15.20 13.85
N ALA A 299 7.72 -15.96 13.73
CA ALA A 299 7.75 -17.42 13.60
C ALA A 299 8.53 -17.86 12.35
N TRP A 300 8.33 -17.18 11.21
CA TRP A 300 9.05 -17.51 9.98
C TRP A 300 10.57 -17.39 10.13
N PHE A 301 11.04 -16.27 10.66
CA PHE A 301 12.49 -16.06 10.83
C PHE A 301 13.10 -16.96 11.90
N HIS A 302 12.31 -17.34 12.92
CA HIS A 302 12.73 -18.33 13.88
C HIS A 302 13.03 -19.68 13.22
N ASP A 303 12.16 -20.11 12.31
CA ASP A 303 12.30 -21.39 11.59
C ASP A 303 13.33 -21.32 10.43
N HIS A 304 13.73 -20.11 10.01
CA HIS A 304 14.63 -19.88 8.86
C HIS A 304 15.80 -18.96 9.21
N PRO A 305 16.66 -19.34 10.16
CA PRO A 305 17.74 -18.46 10.67
C PRO A 305 18.76 -18.01 9.60
N ALA A 306 18.97 -18.80 8.55
CA ALA A 306 19.86 -18.41 7.44
C ALA A 306 19.34 -17.19 6.66
N GLN A 307 18.02 -17.02 6.58
CA GLN A 307 17.39 -15.86 5.93
C GLN A 307 17.37 -14.63 6.82
N HIS A 308 17.49 -14.82 8.13
CA HIS A 308 17.64 -13.76 9.11
C HIS A 308 18.98 -13.02 8.97
N GLN A 309 20.05 -13.74 8.64
CA GLN A 309 21.44 -13.19 8.60
C GLN A 309 21.76 -12.43 7.31
N THR A 310 20.99 -12.59 6.23
CA THR A 310 21.25 -11.91 4.94
C THR A 310 20.75 -10.45 4.90
N ALA A 311 20.22 -9.94 6.00
CA ALA A 311 19.74 -8.57 6.14
C ALA A 311 20.89 -7.63 6.56
N GLU A 312 21.88 -7.42 5.71
CA GLU A 312 22.74 -6.26 5.89
C GLU A 312 21.90 -4.97 5.71
N PRO A 313 21.98 -4.02 6.65
CA PRO A 313 21.31 -2.74 6.48
C PRO A 313 21.92 -2.06 5.25
N ARG A 314 21.12 -1.90 4.19
CA ARG A 314 21.51 -1.06 3.06
C ARG A 314 21.62 0.37 3.59
N THR A 315 22.85 0.79 3.87
CA THR A 315 23.19 2.19 4.10
C THR A 315 22.72 2.99 2.89
N ALA A 316 22.05 4.10 3.13
CA ALA A 316 21.76 5.10 2.10
C ALA A 316 23.05 5.38 1.33
N PRO A 317 23.03 5.57 0.00
CA PRO A 317 24.23 5.84 -0.77
C PRO A 317 24.94 7.04 -0.17
N GLY A 318 26.10 6.77 0.44
CA GLY A 318 26.96 7.78 1.03
C GLY A 318 27.42 8.75 -0.07
N ARG A 319 27.57 10.02 0.27
CA ARG A 319 28.34 10.99 -0.50
C ARG A 319 29.69 10.38 -0.84
N GLY A 320 29.84 9.84 -2.04
CA GLY A 320 31.04 9.16 -2.50
C GLY A 320 31.47 9.65 -3.87
N GLU A 321 32.54 10.41 -3.86
CA GLU A 321 33.59 10.51 -4.87
C GLU A 321 33.22 10.72 -6.35
N ARG A 322 33.43 11.95 -6.78
CA ARG A 322 33.72 12.33 -8.17
C ARG A 322 35.01 11.63 -8.61
N GLY A 323 34.90 10.67 -9.53
CA GLY A 323 36.04 9.96 -10.07
C GLY A 323 35.75 9.29 -11.41
N ALA A 324 36.25 9.92 -12.49
CA ALA A 324 36.69 9.34 -13.73
C ALA A 324 35.73 8.51 -14.58
N ALA A 325 35.21 9.14 -15.63
CA ALA A 325 34.69 8.47 -16.82
C ALA A 325 35.70 7.49 -17.41
N ARG A 326 35.45 6.20 -17.26
CA ARG A 326 36.17 5.13 -17.97
C ARG A 326 35.29 4.60 -19.09
N ARG A 327 35.72 4.84 -20.32
CA ARG A 327 35.16 4.25 -21.56
C ARG A 327 35.16 2.73 -21.41
N LEU A 328 34.01 2.10 -21.46
CA LEU A 328 33.88 0.63 -21.59
C LEU A 328 33.71 0.29 -23.06
N THR A 329 34.76 -0.28 -23.63
CA THR A 329 34.73 -0.97 -24.93
C THR A 329 33.93 -2.26 -24.79
N ALA A 330 33.09 -2.50 -25.81
CA ALA A 330 32.33 -3.73 -25.97
C ALA A 330 33.26 -4.95 -26.08
N ALA A 331 33.10 -5.92 -25.18
CA ALA A 331 33.60 -7.27 -25.35
C ALA A 331 32.58 -8.25 -24.74
N GLY A 332 32.24 -9.27 -25.54
CA GLY A 332 31.21 -10.26 -25.41
C GLY A 332 30.99 -10.85 -24.02
N ALA A 333 29.73 -10.81 -23.58
CA ALA A 333 29.27 -11.53 -22.41
C ALA A 333 28.80 -12.92 -22.80
N VAL A 334 29.57 -13.92 -22.39
CA VAL A 334 29.16 -15.32 -22.32
C VAL A 334 28.09 -15.43 -21.25
N LEU A 335 26.91 -15.89 -21.61
CA LEU A 335 25.82 -16.24 -20.71
C LEU A 335 26.27 -17.41 -19.80
N ALA A 336 26.62 -17.08 -18.55
CA ALA A 336 26.72 -18.07 -17.48
C ALA A 336 25.31 -18.39 -17.01
N ALA A 337 24.90 -19.64 -17.09
CA ALA A 337 23.64 -20.16 -16.56
C ALA A 337 23.57 -19.85 -15.07
N GLY A 338 22.59 -19.06 -14.67
CA GLY A 338 22.29 -18.76 -13.27
C GLY A 338 21.75 -20.00 -12.54
N PRO A 339 21.87 -20.05 -11.22
CA PRO A 339 21.41 -21.19 -10.43
C PRO A 339 19.90 -21.34 -10.49
N THR A 340 19.50 -22.59 -10.61
CA THR A 340 18.15 -23.12 -10.69
C THR A 340 17.20 -22.52 -9.64
N ARG A 341 16.02 -22.15 -10.13
CA ARG A 341 14.80 -21.81 -9.39
C ARG A 341 14.58 -22.74 -8.19
N ASP A 342 14.80 -22.25 -6.98
CA ASP A 342 14.04 -22.68 -5.80
C ASP A 342 14.25 -21.77 -4.57
N THR A 343 14.18 -20.46 -4.76
CA THR A 343 14.02 -19.50 -3.65
C THR A 343 12.77 -18.68 -3.85
N ARG A 344 11.63 -19.35 -4.02
CA ARG A 344 10.34 -18.73 -3.68
C ARG A 344 10.35 -18.60 -2.16
N LEU A 345 10.45 -17.39 -1.66
CA LEU A 345 9.99 -17.07 -0.32
C LEU A 345 8.50 -17.45 -0.28
N ALA A 346 8.21 -18.71 0.06
CA ALA A 346 6.85 -19.12 0.38
C ALA A 346 6.45 -18.22 1.56
N PHE A 347 5.43 -17.38 1.33
CA PHE A 347 4.99 -16.41 2.32
C PHE A 347 4.74 -17.11 3.66
N PRO A 348 5.18 -16.51 4.79
CA PRO A 348 5.01 -17.09 6.11
C PRO A 348 3.57 -17.53 6.39
N LEU A 349 2.58 -16.82 5.82
CA LEU A 349 1.17 -17.09 6.02
C LEU A 349 0.65 -18.33 5.28
N ASP A 350 1.23 -18.74 4.17
CA ASP A 350 0.80 -19.97 3.47
C ASP A 350 1.14 -21.23 4.29
N ARG A 351 2.15 -21.14 5.18
CA ARG A 351 2.49 -22.21 6.14
C ARG A 351 1.96 -21.93 7.56
N ALA A 352 1.84 -20.68 7.98
CA ALA A 352 1.25 -20.32 9.28
C ALA A 352 -0.25 -20.68 9.34
N ALA A 353 -0.96 -20.69 8.22
CA ALA A 353 -2.33 -21.23 8.15
C ALA A 353 -2.38 -22.69 8.62
N THR A 354 -1.35 -23.47 8.33
CA THR A 354 -1.24 -24.86 8.81
C THR A 354 -0.93 -24.93 10.32
N LEU A 355 -0.10 -24.01 10.84
CA LEU A 355 0.21 -23.90 12.26
C LEU A 355 -0.99 -23.40 13.08
N VAL A 356 -1.70 -22.38 12.61
CA VAL A 356 -2.90 -21.86 13.27
C VAL A 356 -4.05 -22.86 13.19
N ALA A 357 -4.24 -23.57 12.08
CA ALA A 357 -5.19 -24.67 11.95
C ALA A 357 -4.86 -25.82 12.92
N GLY A 358 -3.57 -26.09 13.14
CA GLY A 358 -3.11 -27.07 14.14
C GLY A 358 -3.37 -26.64 15.59
N MET A 359 -3.31 -25.33 15.89
CA MET A 359 -3.62 -24.78 17.23
C MET A 359 -5.12 -24.66 17.49
N VAL A 360 -5.94 -24.43 16.47
CA VAL A 360 -7.40 -24.34 16.59
C VAL A 360 -8.07 -25.71 16.52
N GLY A 361 -7.40 -26.72 15.97
CA GLY A 361 -7.91 -28.09 15.80
C GLY A 361 -7.93 -28.96 17.04
N GLN A 362 -7.54 -28.47 18.22
CA GLN A 362 -7.62 -29.17 19.51
C GLN A 362 -8.62 -28.53 20.49
N ALA A 363 -9.79 -28.15 20.02
CA ALA A 363 -10.93 -28.01 20.92
C ALA A 363 -11.40 -29.43 21.31
N PRO A 364 -11.56 -29.75 22.60
CA PRO A 364 -12.11 -31.06 23.01
C PRO A 364 -13.50 -31.23 22.41
N ALA A 365 -13.74 -32.39 21.81
CA ALA A 365 -15.05 -32.75 21.27
C ALA A 365 -16.09 -32.58 22.41
N PRO A 366 -17.26 -31.97 22.11
CA PRO A 366 -18.34 -31.91 23.11
C PRO A 366 -18.71 -33.35 23.50
N ALA A 367 -18.76 -33.59 24.81
CA ALA A 367 -19.18 -34.87 25.37
C ALA A 367 -20.52 -35.26 24.75
N ALA A 368 -20.60 -36.52 24.28
CA ALA A 368 -21.81 -37.09 23.74
C ALA A 368 -22.92 -37.00 24.80
N ALA A 369 -23.99 -36.29 24.49
CA ALA A 369 -25.21 -36.28 25.29
C ALA A 369 -25.87 -37.64 25.19
N SER A 370 -26.18 -38.21 26.33
CA SER A 370 -26.92 -39.47 26.49
C SER A 370 -28.33 -39.37 25.89
N PRO A 371 -28.88 -40.42 25.27
CA PRO A 371 -30.19 -40.39 24.66
C PRO A 371 -31.24 -40.74 25.72
N ASP A 372 -31.77 -39.76 26.44
CA ASP A 372 -33.02 -39.89 27.20
C ASP A 372 -33.58 -38.49 27.47
N GLU A 373 -34.54 -38.11 26.61
CA GLU A 373 -35.74 -37.32 26.95
C GLU A 373 -36.55 -37.07 25.67
N LEU A 374 -37.37 -38.08 25.35
CA LEU A 374 -38.52 -37.96 24.47
C LEU A 374 -39.65 -37.25 25.20
N GLY A 375 -40.10 -36.12 24.70
CA GLY A 375 -41.25 -35.43 25.28
C GLY A 375 -41.87 -34.38 24.35
N CYS A 376 -42.92 -34.80 23.68
CA CYS A 376 -44.13 -34.04 23.25
C CYS A 376 -44.04 -32.97 22.16
N GLY A 377 -44.73 -33.30 21.08
CA GLY A 377 -44.93 -32.53 19.86
C GLY A 377 -45.85 -31.30 19.95
N ARG A 378 -45.68 -30.45 18.96
CA ARG A 378 -46.75 -29.61 18.35
C ARG A 378 -46.47 -29.42 16.86
N PRO A 379 -47.50 -29.30 16.01
CA PRO A 379 -47.40 -29.45 14.58
C PRO A 379 -46.96 -28.14 13.89
N ARG A 380 -46.31 -28.31 12.74
CA ARG A 380 -45.95 -27.25 11.79
C ARG A 380 -47.19 -26.74 11.03
N PRO A 381 -47.34 -25.45 10.73
CA PRO A 381 -48.19 -24.98 9.65
C PRO A 381 -47.48 -25.08 8.29
N ALA A 382 -48.30 -25.38 7.25
CA ALA A 382 -47.94 -25.61 5.88
C ALA A 382 -47.54 -24.30 5.14
N PRO A 383 -46.85 -24.42 3.97
CA PRO A 383 -46.38 -23.27 3.21
C PRO A 383 -47.50 -22.71 2.31
N LEU A 384 -47.58 -21.38 2.25
CA LEU A 384 -48.37 -20.69 1.23
C LEU A 384 -47.48 -20.36 0.04
N HIS A 385 -47.92 -20.78 -1.12
CA HIS A 385 -47.40 -20.51 -2.45
C HIS A 385 -47.74 -19.10 -2.95
N PRO A 386 -47.04 -18.56 -3.97
CA PRO A 386 -46.99 -17.15 -4.33
C PRO A 386 -47.99 -16.80 -5.44
N GLU A 387 -48.40 -15.57 -5.49
CA GLU A 387 -48.88 -14.99 -6.75
C GLU A 387 -48.27 -13.61 -7.06
N LEU A 388 -47.87 -13.58 -8.30
CA LEU A 388 -47.50 -12.47 -9.16
C LEU A 388 -48.34 -11.19 -9.01
N THR A 389 -47.76 -10.04 -9.11
CA THR A 389 -48.18 -9.03 -10.10
C THR A 389 -47.19 -7.89 -10.28
N ASN A 390 -46.86 -7.67 -11.53
CA ASN A 390 -46.28 -6.51 -12.19
C ASN A 390 -46.75 -5.14 -11.67
N TYR A 391 -45.92 -4.11 -11.69
CA TYR A 391 -46.02 -2.91 -12.52
C TYR A 391 -45.02 -1.80 -12.07
N ARG A 392 -44.25 -1.37 -13.10
CA ARG A 392 -43.61 -0.08 -13.41
C ARG A 392 -42.36 0.33 -12.66
#